data_0449c6c8b4e0fae0d2ca7d19740511b6
#
_entry.id   0449c6c8b4e0fae0d2ca7d19740511b6
#
_cell.length_a   1.000
_cell.length_b   1.000
_cell.length_c   1.000
_cell.angle_alpha   90.00
_cell.angle_beta   90.00
_cell.angle_gamma   90.00
#
_symmetry.space_group_name_H-M   'P 1'
#
loop_
_entity.id
_entity.type
_entity.pdbx_description
1 polymer ?
#
loop_
_entity_poly.entity_id
_entity_poly.type
_entity_poly.pdbx_seq_one_letter_code
_entity_poly.pdbx_strand_id
1 'polypeptide(L)'
;MANTNRYFGKLTGGELTYAPRSLVIDGREIWNPRAETYAQASYLPIDASAPTDPAPDGYHYEPRGWEVHHAYDIADEDCIRRVWEIVANPPPPPRRWTRLSIKTALATAGMLDAARQFLSATEIATGYTAWEALTDCDYIEEGFGGTEKWNALLDGAAQALGKTREEIDAFLANIPTEG
;
A
#
# COMPACT_ATOMS: atom_id res chain seq x y z
N MET A 1 1.13 4.61 -37.61
CA MET A 1 2.57 4.57 -37.23
C MET A 1 2.65 5.16 -35.83
N ALA A 2 2.79 4.32 -34.85
CA ALA A 2 2.91 4.77 -33.44
C ALA A 2 4.32 5.38 -33.30
N ASN A 3 4.35 6.68 -33.02
CA ASN A 3 5.57 7.40 -32.70
C ASN A 3 5.90 7.07 -31.23
N THR A 4 6.42 5.89 -31.01
CA THR A 4 6.91 5.48 -29.70
C THR A 4 8.20 6.23 -29.47
N ASN A 5 8.18 7.20 -28.58
CA ASN A 5 9.37 7.88 -28.05
C ASN A 5 10.18 6.82 -27.27
N ARG A 6 10.95 5.99 -27.97
CA ARG A 6 11.79 4.97 -27.35
C ARG A 6 12.99 5.65 -26.71
N TYR A 7 13.13 5.46 -25.42
CA TYR A 7 14.36 5.84 -24.72
C TYR A 7 15.42 4.76 -24.95
N PHE A 8 16.67 5.16 -24.98
CA PHE A 8 17.83 4.28 -25.11
C PHE A 8 18.72 4.40 -23.89
N GLY A 9 19.43 3.32 -23.55
CA GLY A 9 20.33 3.31 -22.41
C GLY A 9 21.36 2.19 -22.46
N LYS A 10 22.24 2.19 -21.48
CA LYS A 10 23.20 1.11 -21.19
C LYS A 10 22.96 0.62 -19.78
N LEU A 11 23.11 -0.68 -19.60
CA LEU A 11 23.07 -1.30 -18.28
C LEU A 11 24.50 -1.67 -17.88
N THR A 12 24.98 -1.11 -16.77
CA THR A 12 26.33 -1.39 -16.26
C THR A 12 26.21 -1.72 -14.78
N GLY A 13 26.56 -2.97 -14.41
CA GLY A 13 26.44 -3.41 -13.01
C GLY A 13 25.02 -3.36 -12.43
N GLY A 14 23.99 -3.45 -13.29
CA GLY A 14 22.57 -3.35 -12.87
C GLY A 14 22.01 -1.93 -12.84
N GLU A 15 22.85 -0.90 -13.05
CA GLU A 15 22.42 0.50 -13.14
C GLU A 15 22.15 0.91 -14.58
N LEU A 16 20.99 1.54 -14.80
CA LEU A 16 20.59 2.09 -16.08
C LEU A 16 21.16 3.51 -16.25
N THR A 17 21.92 3.69 -17.31
CA THR A 17 22.35 5.01 -17.79
C THR A 17 21.64 5.34 -19.08
N TYR A 18 20.87 6.43 -19.10
CA TYR A 18 20.19 6.89 -20.31
C TYR A 18 21.16 7.40 -21.35
N ALA A 19 20.86 7.14 -22.62
CA ALA A 19 21.64 7.65 -23.73
C ALA A 19 21.59 9.19 -23.78
N PRO A 20 22.71 9.84 -24.09
CA PRO A 20 22.77 11.30 -24.26
C PRO A 20 22.00 11.73 -25.50
N ARG A 21 21.60 13.00 -25.54
CA ARG A 21 20.92 13.59 -26.72
C ARG A 21 21.84 13.78 -27.95
N SER A 22 23.14 13.76 -27.72
CA SER A 22 24.12 13.75 -28.84
C SER A 22 25.14 12.63 -28.63
N LEU A 23 25.63 12.07 -29.73
CA LEU A 23 26.70 11.09 -29.74
C LEU A 23 27.82 11.55 -30.65
N VAL A 24 29.07 11.28 -30.28
CA VAL A 24 30.20 11.49 -31.15
C VAL A 24 30.56 10.15 -31.80
N ILE A 25 30.41 10.05 -33.11
CA ILE A 25 30.77 8.87 -33.93
C ILE A 25 31.71 9.32 -35.01
N ASP A 26 32.86 8.69 -35.13
CA ASP A 26 33.92 9.00 -36.10
C ASP A 26 34.31 10.49 -36.07
N GLY A 27 34.38 11.08 -34.88
CA GLY A 27 34.74 12.48 -34.67
C GLY A 27 33.65 13.49 -35.05
N ARG A 28 32.44 13.05 -35.38
CA ARG A 28 31.30 13.91 -35.68
C ARG A 28 30.27 13.85 -34.62
N GLU A 29 29.79 14.99 -34.14
CA GLU A 29 28.68 15.07 -33.20
C GLU A 29 27.34 14.95 -33.95
N ILE A 30 26.53 13.97 -33.54
CA ILE A 30 25.21 13.66 -34.08
C ILE A 30 24.17 14.01 -32.99
N TRP A 31 23.36 15.01 -33.26
CA TRP A 31 22.27 15.42 -32.37
C TRP A 31 20.99 14.63 -32.65
N ASN A 32 20.27 14.22 -31.60
CA ASN A 32 19.07 13.39 -31.69
C ASN A 32 19.29 12.15 -32.57
N PRO A 33 20.25 11.27 -32.22
CA PRO A 33 20.58 10.10 -33.01
C PRO A 33 19.36 9.23 -33.26
N ARG A 34 19.34 8.55 -34.42
CA ARG A 34 18.34 7.53 -34.71
C ARG A 34 18.64 6.23 -33.94
N ALA A 35 17.65 5.32 -33.90
CA ALA A 35 17.77 4.03 -33.21
C ALA A 35 19.05 3.26 -33.66
N GLU A 36 19.31 3.19 -34.95
CA GLU A 36 20.47 2.49 -35.52
C GLU A 36 21.79 3.11 -35.04
N THR A 37 21.82 4.43 -34.86
CA THR A 37 23.00 5.15 -34.39
C THR A 37 23.24 4.88 -32.88
N TYR A 38 22.16 4.79 -32.09
CA TYR A 38 22.27 4.37 -30.69
C TYR A 38 22.74 2.93 -30.59
N ALA A 39 22.22 2.01 -31.42
CA ALA A 39 22.63 0.61 -31.44
C ALA A 39 24.12 0.46 -31.81
N GLN A 40 24.64 1.21 -32.79
CA GLN A 40 26.07 1.26 -33.13
C GLN A 40 26.94 1.69 -31.93
N ALA A 41 26.44 2.58 -31.10
CA ALA A 41 27.12 3.01 -29.89
C ALA A 41 26.82 2.10 -28.67
N SER A 42 26.25 0.90 -28.90
CA SER A 42 25.90 -0.09 -27.87
C SER A 42 24.88 0.41 -26.84
N TYR A 43 23.96 1.27 -27.23
CA TYR A 43 22.77 1.61 -26.44
C TYR A 43 21.60 0.74 -26.91
N LEU A 44 20.89 0.18 -25.96
CA LEU A 44 19.69 -0.64 -26.19
C LEU A 44 18.42 0.18 -25.95
N PRO A 45 17.32 -0.13 -26.65
CA PRO A 45 16.01 0.44 -26.32
C PRO A 45 15.60 0.04 -24.90
N ILE A 46 14.88 0.94 -24.24
CA ILE A 46 14.41 0.73 -22.86
C ILE A 46 12.92 0.41 -22.91
N ASP A 47 12.54 -0.72 -22.30
CA ASP A 47 11.15 -1.11 -22.02
C ASP A 47 10.88 -0.99 -20.53
N ALA A 48 10.17 0.07 -20.15
CA ALA A 48 9.75 0.34 -18.78
C ALA A 48 8.29 -0.06 -18.51
N SER A 49 7.68 -0.80 -19.45
CA SER A 49 6.27 -1.21 -19.36
C SER A 49 6.03 -2.03 -18.10
N ALA A 50 4.92 -1.75 -17.42
CA ALA A 50 4.44 -2.60 -16.35
C ALA A 50 3.89 -3.92 -16.91
N PRO A 51 3.86 -5.00 -16.13
CA PRO A 51 3.18 -6.24 -16.51
C PRO A 51 1.74 -5.97 -16.96
N THR A 52 1.32 -6.65 -18.04
CA THR A 52 -0.06 -6.51 -18.55
C THR A 52 -1.08 -7.27 -17.73
N ASP A 53 -0.66 -8.36 -17.10
CA ASP A 53 -1.51 -9.13 -16.21
C ASP A 53 -1.62 -8.40 -14.86
N PRO A 54 -2.83 -8.35 -14.26
CA PRO A 54 -3.00 -7.76 -12.94
C PRO A 54 -2.21 -8.57 -11.90
N ALA A 55 -1.71 -7.88 -10.88
CA ALA A 55 -1.15 -8.58 -9.74
C ALA A 55 -2.24 -9.43 -9.03
N PRO A 56 -1.87 -10.52 -8.37
CA PRO A 56 -2.81 -11.30 -7.56
C PRO A 56 -3.49 -10.45 -6.49
N ASP A 57 -4.68 -10.86 -6.05
CA ASP A 57 -5.40 -10.18 -4.97
C ASP A 57 -4.53 -10.05 -3.72
N GLY A 58 -4.47 -8.86 -3.17
CA GLY A 58 -3.63 -8.55 -2.00
C GLY A 58 -2.15 -8.27 -2.33
N TYR A 59 -1.80 -8.13 -3.62
CA TYR A 59 -0.44 -7.83 -4.07
C TYR A 59 -0.42 -6.72 -5.09
N HIS A 60 0.76 -6.10 -5.28
CA HIS A 60 1.03 -5.13 -6.33
C HIS A 60 2.42 -5.36 -6.93
N TYR A 61 2.67 -4.76 -8.09
CA TYR A 61 3.98 -4.79 -8.71
C TYR A 61 4.83 -3.61 -8.24
N GLU A 62 6.06 -3.91 -7.78
CA GLU A 62 7.08 -2.89 -7.51
C GLU A 62 8.24 -3.01 -8.48
N PRO A 63 8.80 -1.89 -8.95
CA PRO A 63 9.99 -1.91 -9.82
C PRO A 63 11.23 -2.28 -8.99
N ARG A 64 11.91 -3.38 -9.38
CA ARG A 64 13.09 -3.89 -8.68
C ARG A 64 14.41 -3.41 -9.27
N GLY A 65 14.47 -3.28 -10.59
CA GLY A 65 15.69 -2.97 -11.28
C GLY A 65 15.54 -3.07 -12.79
N TRP A 66 16.65 -3.37 -13.46
CA TRP A 66 16.71 -3.48 -14.89
C TRP A 66 17.54 -4.70 -15.28
N GLU A 67 17.18 -5.34 -16.39
CA GLU A 67 17.90 -6.46 -16.99
C GLU A 67 17.96 -6.33 -18.50
N VAL A 68 18.94 -6.98 -19.12
CA VAL A 68 18.99 -7.10 -20.59
C VAL A 68 18.15 -8.29 -21.00
N HIS A 69 17.16 -8.03 -21.85
CA HIS A 69 16.36 -9.04 -22.54
C HIS A 69 16.89 -9.24 -23.95
N HIS A 70 17.11 -10.49 -24.32
CA HIS A 70 17.56 -10.84 -25.66
C HIS A 70 16.40 -11.20 -26.57
N ALA A 71 16.51 -10.90 -27.86
CA ALA A 71 15.46 -11.10 -28.86
C ALA A 71 14.98 -12.55 -28.98
N TYR A 72 15.84 -13.52 -28.69
CA TYR A 72 15.49 -14.95 -28.72
C TYR A 72 14.61 -15.41 -27.58
N ASP A 73 14.47 -14.61 -26.52
CA ASP A 73 13.64 -14.99 -25.37
C ASP A 73 12.16 -14.65 -25.58
N ILE A 74 11.82 -13.39 -25.80
CA ILE A 74 10.42 -12.95 -25.90
C ILE A 74 10.27 -11.72 -26.83
N ALA A 75 11.33 -10.91 -27.00
CA ALA A 75 11.29 -9.67 -27.76
C ALA A 75 11.83 -9.85 -29.18
N ASP A 76 11.34 -9.05 -30.10
CA ASP A 76 11.84 -9.04 -31.49
C ASP A 76 13.23 -8.38 -31.63
N GLU A 77 13.70 -7.72 -30.59
CA GLU A 77 14.99 -7.04 -30.53
C GLU A 77 15.52 -7.01 -29.07
N ASP A 78 16.83 -6.98 -28.91
CA ASP A 78 17.47 -6.82 -27.60
C ASP A 78 17.02 -5.50 -26.98
N CYS A 79 16.66 -5.52 -25.70
CA CYS A 79 16.23 -4.34 -24.98
C CYS A 79 16.63 -4.41 -23.50
N ILE A 80 16.64 -3.25 -22.84
CA ILE A 80 16.74 -3.17 -21.38
C ILE A 80 15.32 -3.10 -20.84
N ARG A 81 14.92 -4.15 -20.10
CA ARG A 81 13.58 -4.27 -19.54
C ARG A 81 13.58 -3.99 -18.06
N ARG A 82 12.53 -3.36 -17.59
CA ARG A 82 12.29 -3.20 -16.16
C ARG A 82 11.86 -4.52 -15.53
N VAL A 83 12.57 -4.89 -14.46
CA VAL A 83 12.21 -6.05 -13.64
C VAL A 83 11.17 -5.60 -12.61
N TRP A 84 10.11 -6.39 -12.47
CA TRP A 84 9.03 -6.15 -11.54
C TRP A 84 8.98 -7.28 -10.50
N GLU A 85 8.73 -6.92 -9.26
CA GLU A 85 8.52 -7.86 -8.17
C GLU A 85 7.06 -7.79 -7.72
N ILE A 86 6.49 -8.94 -7.36
CA ILE A 86 5.17 -9.00 -6.76
C ILE A 86 5.35 -8.86 -5.26
N VAL A 87 4.80 -7.78 -4.68
CA VAL A 87 4.92 -7.44 -3.27
C VAL A 87 3.53 -7.43 -2.64
N ALA A 88 3.42 -7.96 -1.43
CA ALA A 88 2.17 -7.91 -0.69
C ALA A 88 1.76 -6.45 -0.41
N ASN A 89 0.48 -6.16 -0.59
CA ASN A 89 -0.04 -4.84 -0.23
C ASN A 89 0.20 -4.59 1.27
N PRO A 90 0.55 -3.37 1.67
CA PRO A 90 0.61 -3.05 3.07
C PRO A 90 -0.77 -3.31 3.70
N PRO A 91 -0.80 -3.77 4.96
CA PRO A 91 -2.08 -3.93 5.65
C PRO A 91 -2.83 -2.60 5.62
N PRO A 92 -4.17 -2.64 5.47
CA PRO A 92 -4.96 -1.42 5.51
C PRO A 92 -4.68 -0.68 6.84
N PRO A 93 -4.69 0.66 6.81
CA PRO A 93 -4.51 1.42 8.03
C PRO A 93 -5.60 1.04 9.05
N PRO A 94 -5.28 1.05 10.36
CA PRO A 94 -6.27 0.77 11.39
C PRO A 94 -7.43 1.74 11.27
N ARG A 95 -8.65 1.24 11.47
CA ARG A 95 -9.86 2.06 11.45
C ARG A 95 -9.84 3.06 12.61
N ARG A 96 -10.37 4.25 12.35
CA ARG A 96 -10.50 5.30 13.36
C ARG A 96 -11.95 5.74 13.48
N TRP A 97 -12.41 5.85 14.70
CA TRP A 97 -13.76 6.32 15.03
C TRP A 97 -13.70 7.51 15.95
N THR A 98 -14.50 8.53 15.69
CA THR A 98 -14.65 9.61 16.65
C THR A 98 -15.39 9.11 17.88
N ARG A 99 -15.12 9.72 19.03
CA ARG A 99 -15.89 9.48 20.26
C ARG A 99 -17.39 9.70 20.05
N LEU A 100 -17.75 10.67 19.19
CA LEU A 100 -19.15 10.98 18.92
C LEU A 100 -19.79 9.86 18.10
N SER A 101 -19.13 9.36 17.05
CA SER A 101 -19.67 8.28 16.22
C SER A 101 -19.90 7.00 17.02
N ILE A 102 -18.97 6.62 17.89
CA ILE A 102 -19.13 5.44 18.75
C ILE A 102 -20.31 5.64 19.73
N LYS A 103 -20.34 6.78 20.45
CA LYS A 103 -21.42 7.05 21.43
C LYS A 103 -22.79 7.12 20.77
N THR A 104 -22.87 7.75 19.59
CA THR A 104 -24.12 7.82 18.84
C THR A 104 -24.57 6.43 18.37
N ALA A 105 -23.65 5.60 17.86
CA ALA A 105 -23.97 4.24 17.47
C ALA A 105 -24.44 3.38 18.66
N LEU A 106 -23.75 3.46 19.80
CA LEU A 106 -24.15 2.77 21.03
C LEU A 106 -25.53 3.22 21.53
N ALA A 107 -25.80 4.53 21.48
CA ALA A 107 -27.09 5.08 21.88
C ALA A 107 -28.22 4.61 20.94
N THR A 108 -27.98 4.64 19.64
CA THR A 108 -28.95 4.19 18.62
C THR A 108 -29.25 2.69 18.76
N ALA A 109 -28.25 1.89 19.11
CA ALA A 109 -28.42 0.46 19.37
C ALA A 109 -29.00 0.13 20.77
N GLY A 110 -29.24 1.14 21.62
CA GLY A 110 -29.73 0.93 22.99
C GLY A 110 -28.68 0.30 23.93
N MET A 111 -27.40 0.33 23.55
CA MET A 111 -26.30 -0.30 24.26
C MET A 111 -25.47 0.68 25.11
N LEU A 112 -25.75 1.97 25.06
CA LEU A 112 -24.88 3.00 25.65
C LEU A 112 -24.64 2.82 27.15
N ASP A 113 -25.69 2.56 27.91
CA ASP A 113 -25.57 2.45 29.38
C ASP A 113 -24.81 1.20 29.80
N ALA A 114 -25.09 0.06 29.16
CA ALA A 114 -24.38 -1.18 29.44
C ALA A 114 -22.90 -1.09 29.02
N ALA A 115 -22.64 -0.51 27.87
CA ALA A 115 -21.27 -0.24 27.38
C ALA A 115 -20.54 0.71 28.35
N ARG A 116 -21.19 1.78 28.82
CA ARG A 116 -20.62 2.71 29.80
C ARG A 116 -20.27 2.00 31.10
N GLN A 117 -21.18 1.18 31.61
CA GLN A 117 -20.93 0.43 32.86
C GLN A 117 -19.72 -0.49 32.73
N PHE A 118 -19.65 -1.27 31.64
CA PHE A 118 -18.53 -2.16 31.38
C PHE A 118 -17.21 -1.39 31.18
N LEU A 119 -17.17 -0.39 30.29
CA LEU A 119 -15.97 0.36 29.98
C LEU A 119 -15.45 1.17 31.18
N SER A 120 -16.32 1.65 32.07
CA SER A 120 -15.91 2.34 33.30
C SER A 120 -15.32 1.38 34.34
N ALA A 121 -15.63 0.09 34.25
CA ALA A 121 -15.06 -0.94 35.11
C ALA A 121 -13.80 -1.59 34.53
N THR A 122 -13.49 -1.31 33.25
CA THR A 122 -12.35 -1.90 32.54
C THR A 122 -11.19 -0.95 32.57
N GLU A 123 -10.13 -1.27 33.29
CA GLU A 123 -8.90 -0.52 33.36
C GLU A 123 -7.99 -0.90 32.17
N ILE A 124 -7.52 0.11 31.42
CA ILE A 124 -6.60 -0.05 30.30
C ILE A 124 -5.17 0.39 30.61
N ALA A 125 -5.02 1.25 31.63
CA ALA A 125 -3.76 1.65 32.24
C ALA A 125 -4.02 1.96 33.69
N THR A 126 -3.00 2.00 34.55
CA THR A 126 -3.14 2.26 36.00
C THR A 126 -3.94 3.53 36.26
N GLY A 127 -5.11 3.37 36.82
CA GLY A 127 -6.04 4.46 37.14
C GLY A 127 -6.72 5.11 35.94
N TYR A 128 -6.71 4.47 34.76
CA TYR A 128 -7.32 4.99 33.54
C TYR A 128 -8.20 3.93 32.90
N THR A 129 -9.49 4.20 32.81
CA THR A 129 -10.48 3.27 32.29
C THR A 129 -10.71 3.39 30.78
N ALA A 130 -11.29 2.35 30.19
CA ALA A 130 -11.67 2.37 28.78
C ALA A 130 -12.74 3.44 28.47
N TRP A 131 -13.59 3.78 29.46
CA TRP A 131 -14.56 4.86 29.28
C TRP A 131 -13.91 6.24 29.25
N GLU A 132 -12.92 6.48 30.10
CA GLU A 132 -12.12 7.72 30.08
C GLU A 132 -11.39 7.86 28.75
N ALA A 133 -10.75 6.79 28.25
CA ALA A 133 -10.15 6.81 26.93
C ALA A 133 -11.16 7.19 25.84
N LEU A 134 -12.36 6.62 25.87
CA LEU A 134 -13.43 6.95 24.92
C LEU A 134 -13.94 8.40 25.07
N THR A 135 -13.81 9.01 26.27
CA THR A 135 -14.30 10.38 26.49
C THR A 135 -13.25 11.45 26.27
N ASP A 136 -11.99 11.14 26.54
CA ASP A 136 -10.90 12.11 26.55
C ASP A 136 -10.17 12.18 25.20
N CYS A 137 -10.15 11.08 24.46
CA CYS A 137 -9.56 11.05 23.12
C CYS A 137 -10.54 11.59 22.06
N ASP A 138 -10.03 12.32 21.08
CA ASP A 138 -10.84 12.78 19.94
C ASP A 138 -11.31 11.64 19.08
N TYR A 139 -10.48 10.61 18.94
CA TYR A 139 -10.75 9.38 18.20
C TYR A 139 -10.19 8.15 18.92
N ILE A 140 -10.77 7.01 18.63
CA ILE A 140 -10.28 5.69 19.03
C ILE A 140 -9.81 4.97 17.76
N GLU A 141 -8.61 4.43 17.82
CA GLU A 141 -8.01 3.66 16.74
C GLU A 141 -8.17 2.15 17.01
N GLU A 142 -8.44 1.38 15.96
CA GLU A 142 -8.50 -0.07 16.04
C GLU A 142 -7.16 -0.62 16.56
N GLY A 143 -7.22 -1.51 17.54
CA GLY A 143 -6.02 -2.01 18.22
C GLY A 143 -5.46 -1.09 19.29
N PHE A 144 -6.22 -0.07 19.73
CA PHE A 144 -5.83 0.82 20.82
C PHE A 144 -5.35 0.05 22.07
N GLY A 145 -4.19 0.43 22.56
CA GLY A 145 -3.54 -0.26 23.70
C GLY A 145 -2.80 -1.56 23.31
N GLY A 146 -2.75 -1.90 22.03
CA GLY A 146 -2.17 -3.12 21.47
C GLY A 146 -3.21 -4.20 21.18
N THR A 147 -2.90 -5.05 20.18
CA THR A 147 -3.84 -6.07 19.67
C THR A 147 -4.42 -6.98 20.75
N GLU A 148 -3.61 -7.40 21.71
CA GLU A 148 -4.04 -8.30 22.79
C GLU A 148 -5.06 -7.63 23.71
N LYS A 149 -4.76 -6.41 24.17
CA LYS A 149 -5.67 -5.63 25.03
C LYS A 149 -6.94 -5.26 24.28
N TRP A 150 -6.82 -4.90 23.03
CA TRP A 150 -7.96 -4.59 22.17
C TRP A 150 -8.90 -5.78 22.04
N ASN A 151 -8.37 -6.96 21.74
CA ASN A 151 -9.17 -8.17 21.65
C ASN A 151 -9.85 -8.51 22.98
N ALA A 152 -9.11 -8.44 24.09
CA ALA A 152 -9.69 -8.67 25.42
C ALA A 152 -10.82 -7.66 25.76
N LEU A 153 -10.66 -6.40 25.37
CA LEU A 153 -11.69 -5.36 25.52
C LEU A 153 -12.96 -5.71 24.72
N LEU A 154 -12.80 -6.14 23.47
CA LEU A 154 -13.95 -6.48 22.63
C LEU A 154 -14.65 -7.76 23.09
N ASP A 155 -13.90 -8.76 23.54
CA ASP A 155 -14.46 -10.00 24.10
C ASP A 155 -15.25 -9.72 25.40
N GLY A 156 -14.69 -8.88 26.27
CA GLY A 156 -15.38 -8.43 27.48
C GLY A 156 -16.62 -7.60 27.17
N ALA A 157 -16.57 -6.72 26.17
CA ALA A 157 -17.72 -5.95 25.72
C ALA A 157 -18.82 -6.86 25.15
N ALA A 158 -18.46 -7.88 24.38
CA ALA A 158 -19.40 -8.86 23.86
C ALA A 158 -20.15 -9.55 25.00
N GLN A 159 -19.43 -10.04 26.00
CA GLN A 159 -20.03 -10.67 27.18
C GLN A 159 -20.95 -9.70 27.96
N ALA A 160 -20.49 -8.49 28.23
CA ALA A 160 -21.22 -7.48 28.99
C ALA A 160 -22.50 -7.01 28.29
N LEU A 161 -22.49 -6.99 26.96
CA LEU A 161 -23.63 -6.58 26.12
C LEU A 161 -24.54 -7.75 25.72
N GLY A 162 -24.22 -8.99 26.12
CA GLY A 162 -24.97 -10.19 25.73
C GLY A 162 -24.92 -10.46 24.24
N LYS A 163 -23.78 -10.15 23.59
CA LYS A 163 -23.51 -10.29 22.16
C LYS A 163 -22.41 -11.30 21.89
N THR A 164 -22.31 -11.75 20.64
CA THR A 164 -21.13 -12.49 20.20
C THR A 164 -20.01 -11.52 19.78
N ARG A 165 -18.78 -12.01 19.67
CA ARG A 165 -17.66 -11.23 19.19
C ARG A 165 -17.91 -10.75 17.75
N GLU A 166 -18.44 -11.60 16.90
CA GLU A 166 -18.78 -11.29 15.50
C GLU A 166 -19.83 -10.18 15.41
N GLU A 167 -20.80 -10.15 16.33
CA GLU A 167 -21.79 -9.06 16.39
C GLU A 167 -21.15 -7.73 16.80
N ILE A 168 -20.17 -7.74 17.70
CA ILE A 168 -19.42 -6.53 18.07
C ILE A 168 -18.54 -6.06 16.93
N ASP A 169 -17.83 -6.96 16.26
CA ASP A 169 -17.00 -6.63 15.10
C ASP A 169 -17.86 -6.06 13.96
N ALA A 170 -19.01 -6.66 13.68
CA ALA A 170 -19.97 -6.15 12.70
C ALA A 170 -20.55 -4.79 13.11
N PHE A 171 -20.83 -4.58 14.39
CA PHE A 171 -21.27 -3.29 14.90
C PHE A 171 -20.22 -2.20 14.66
N LEU A 172 -18.95 -2.45 15.02
CA LEU A 172 -17.86 -1.51 14.79
C LEU A 172 -17.62 -1.25 13.30
N ALA A 173 -17.78 -2.27 12.45
CA ALA A 173 -17.64 -2.12 11.00
C ALA A 173 -18.69 -1.20 10.38
N ASN A 174 -19.86 -1.06 11.00
CA ASN A 174 -20.93 -0.20 10.53
C ASN A 174 -20.86 1.24 11.09
N ILE A 175 -19.96 1.54 12.01
CA ILE A 175 -19.75 2.90 12.51
C ILE A 175 -18.93 3.69 11.48
N PRO A 176 -19.35 4.90 11.08
CA PRO A 176 -18.55 5.75 10.20
C PRO A 176 -17.15 6.00 10.77
N THR A 177 -16.14 5.74 9.95
CA THR A 177 -14.73 6.02 10.28
C THR A 177 -14.33 7.42 9.79
N GLU A 178 -13.35 8.03 10.45
CA GLU A 178 -12.63 9.15 9.86
C GLU A 178 -11.68 8.62 8.78
N GLY A 179 -11.84 9.15 7.57
CA GLY A 179 -10.97 8.87 6.42
C GLY A 179 -9.69 9.70 6.45
#